data_2d066db376e3bd503fd315274d26ef40
#
_entry.id   2d066db376e3bd503fd315274d26ef40
#
_cell.length_a   1.000
_cell.length_b   1.000
_cell.length_c   1.000
_cell.angle_alpha   90.00
_cell.angle_beta   90.00
_cell.angle_gamma   90.00
#
_symmetry.space_group_name_H-M   'P 1'
#
loop_
_entity.id
_entity.type
_entity.pdbx_description
1 polymer ?
#
loop_
_entity_poly.entity_id
_entity_poly.type
_entity_poly.pdbx_seq_one_letter_code
_entity_poly.pdbx_strand_id
1 'polypeptide(L)'
;MENKQDTQLDAASGHQSEHFVVRRGGSMWVLALIFLVAFGGVSVWQTVQTGLTESRNILIAGVFSVLAGIVLLLDCKNHRLEVDGEQLRYTSMFGQTTSFRVEEIGGVGLDFLENLKLLTADGKLLARLERGMTQYETLLHYLENHHVVGKR
;
A
#
# COMPACT_ATOMS: atom_id res chain seq x y z
N MET A 1 53.82 0.32 27.11
CA MET A 1 53.17 1.22 26.16
C MET A 1 52.01 0.46 25.59
N GLU A 2 50.90 0.59 26.23
CA GLU A 2 49.66 -0.18 25.99
C GLU A 2 48.73 0.68 25.09
N ASN A 3 48.30 0.09 24.01
CA ASN A 3 47.65 0.80 22.89
C ASN A 3 46.19 1.12 23.25
N LYS A 4 45.95 2.40 23.51
CA LYS A 4 44.67 2.99 23.95
C LYS A 4 43.73 3.30 22.74
N GLN A 5 43.79 2.49 21.68
CA GLN A 5 43.03 2.76 20.42
C GLN A 5 41.85 1.85 20.15
N ASP A 6 41.60 0.80 20.98
CA ASP A 6 40.54 -0.18 20.67
C ASP A 6 39.19 0.07 21.36
N THR A 7 39.05 1.20 22.09
CA THR A 7 37.80 1.47 22.86
C THR A 7 36.86 2.52 22.23
N GLN A 8 37.11 2.93 20.99
CA GLN A 8 36.30 3.98 20.35
C GLN A 8 35.49 3.49 19.13
N LEU A 9 35.47 2.19 18.84
CA LEU A 9 34.78 1.65 17.66
C LEU A 9 33.37 1.10 17.93
N ASP A 10 32.95 0.98 19.18
CA ASP A 10 31.65 0.37 19.54
C ASP A 10 30.54 1.38 19.88
N ALA A 11 30.79 2.66 19.76
CA ALA A 11 29.79 3.70 20.07
C ALA A 11 29.09 4.30 18.85
N ALA A 12 29.34 3.76 17.65
CA ALA A 12 28.73 4.21 16.39
C ALA A 12 27.80 3.16 15.76
N SER A 13 27.20 2.27 16.57
CA SER A 13 25.98 1.58 16.13
C SER A 13 24.81 2.59 16.23
N GLY A 14 24.92 3.65 15.41
CA GLY A 14 23.83 4.57 15.19
C GLY A 14 22.61 3.77 14.76
N HIS A 15 21.48 4.01 15.41
CA HIS A 15 20.18 3.67 14.87
C HIS A 15 20.15 4.14 13.42
N GLN A 16 20.46 3.23 12.49
CA GLN A 16 20.14 3.46 11.09
C GLN A 16 18.62 3.55 11.10
N SER A 17 18.11 4.76 10.95
CA SER A 17 16.69 5.01 10.79
C SER A 17 16.25 4.14 9.60
N GLU A 18 15.55 3.05 9.87
CA GLU A 18 15.05 2.17 8.83
C GLU A 18 14.07 2.99 7.99
N HIS A 19 14.50 3.35 6.79
CA HIS A 19 13.65 4.08 5.85
C HIS A 19 13.29 3.17 4.68
N PHE A 20 12.02 2.84 4.57
CA PHE A 20 11.50 2.06 3.44
C PHE A 20 10.04 2.40 3.14
N VAL A 21 9.60 2.06 1.92
CA VAL A 21 8.25 2.35 1.44
C VAL A 21 7.58 1.07 0.96
N VAL A 22 6.49 0.72 1.62
CA VAL A 22 5.59 -0.37 1.22
C VAL A 22 4.55 0.20 0.28
N ARG A 23 4.53 -0.26 -0.96
CA ARG A 23 3.61 0.23 -2.00
C ARG A 23 3.09 -0.90 -2.87
N ARG A 24 2.01 -0.67 -3.57
CA ARG A 24 1.47 -1.64 -4.53
C ARG A 24 2.44 -1.87 -5.69
N GLY A 25 2.65 -3.13 -6.06
CA GLY A 25 3.57 -3.51 -7.14
C GLY A 25 3.17 -2.96 -8.51
N GLY A 26 4.17 -2.67 -9.36
CA GLY A 26 3.98 -2.04 -10.68
C GLY A 26 3.15 -2.86 -11.68
N SER A 27 2.95 -4.17 -11.47
CA SER A 27 2.12 -5.01 -12.34
C SER A 27 0.63 -4.61 -12.35
N MET A 28 0.12 -4.09 -11.22
CA MET A 28 -1.27 -3.66 -11.11
C MET A 28 -1.57 -2.41 -11.94
N TRP A 29 -0.57 -1.56 -12.17
CA TRP A 29 -0.71 -0.40 -13.06
C TRP A 29 -0.96 -0.81 -14.51
N VAL A 30 -0.31 -1.89 -14.97
CA VAL A 30 -0.52 -2.46 -16.31
C VAL A 30 -1.95 -2.98 -16.45
N LEU A 31 -2.46 -3.69 -15.44
CA LEU A 31 -3.86 -4.15 -15.42
C LEU A 31 -4.85 -2.97 -15.50
N ALA A 32 -4.61 -1.91 -14.73
CA ALA A 32 -5.45 -0.72 -14.77
C ALA A 32 -5.49 -0.09 -16.19
N LEU A 33 -4.34 -0.01 -16.87
CA LEU A 33 -4.27 0.46 -18.25
C LEU A 33 -5.01 -0.46 -19.24
N ILE A 34 -4.89 -1.78 -19.08
CA ILE A 34 -5.61 -2.75 -19.91
C ILE A 34 -7.12 -2.54 -19.77
N PHE A 35 -7.63 -2.38 -18.53
CA PHE A 35 -9.04 -2.08 -18.28
C PHE A 35 -9.49 -0.79 -18.98
N LEU A 36 -8.71 0.27 -18.83
CA LEU A 36 -9.02 1.56 -19.43
C LEU A 36 -9.05 1.52 -20.98
N VAL A 37 -7.99 0.97 -21.58
CA VAL A 37 -7.79 1.03 -23.03
C VAL A 37 -8.61 -0.06 -23.75
N ALA A 38 -8.57 -1.30 -23.28
CA ALA A 38 -9.26 -2.39 -23.95
C ALA A 38 -10.77 -2.26 -23.79
N PHE A 39 -11.28 -2.15 -22.58
CA PHE A 39 -12.74 -2.11 -22.37
C PHE A 39 -13.35 -0.75 -22.71
N GLY A 40 -12.68 0.35 -22.36
CA GLY A 40 -13.12 1.69 -22.74
C GLY A 40 -13.09 1.89 -24.25
N GLY A 41 -12.00 1.51 -24.92
CA GLY A 41 -11.84 1.63 -26.37
C GLY A 41 -12.83 0.78 -27.15
N VAL A 42 -13.02 -0.50 -26.77
CA VAL A 42 -13.99 -1.39 -27.40
C VAL A 42 -15.42 -0.85 -27.27
N SER A 43 -15.78 -0.33 -26.10
CA SER A 43 -17.12 0.23 -25.87
C SER A 43 -17.40 1.46 -26.74
N VAL A 44 -16.43 2.35 -26.88
CA VAL A 44 -16.53 3.52 -27.77
C VAL A 44 -16.63 3.07 -29.22
N TRP A 45 -15.77 2.14 -29.66
CA TRP A 45 -15.75 1.61 -31.00
C TRP A 45 -17.11 1.01 -31.39
N GLN A 46 -17.68 0.13 -30.56
CA GLN A 46 -18.97 -0.49 -30.80
C GLN A 46 -20.11 0.56 -30.85
N THR A 47 -20.09 1.54 -29.94
CA THR A 47 -21.11 2.60 -29.94
C THR A 47 -21.10 3.41 -31.23
N VAL A 48 -19.93 3.64 -31.79
CA VAL A 48 -19.80 4.34 -33.10
C VAL A 48 -20.36 3.50 -34.25
N GLN A 49 -20.19 2.18 -34.21
CA GLN A 49 -20.63 1.27 -35.27
C GLN A 49 -22.13 0.98 -35.23
N THR A 50 -22.71 0.77 -34.04
CA THR A 50 -24.09 0.29 -33.88
C THR A 50 -25.08 1.38 -33.45
N GLY A 51 -24.58 2.54 -33.07
CA GLY A 51 -25.39 3.63 -32.53
C GLY A 51 -25.74 3.49 -31.05
N LEU A 52 -26.12 4.60 -30.42
CA LEU A 52 -26.32 4.72 -28.98
C LEU A 52 -27.45 3.83 -28.44
N THR A 53 -28.50 3.62 -29.21
CA THR A 53 -29.70 2.89 -28.76
C THR A 53 -29.44 1.38 -28.63
N GLU A 54 -28.76 0.82 -29.61
CA GLU A 54 -28.46 -0.63 -29.63
C GLU A 54 -27.28 -1.00 -28.71
N SER A 55 -26.34 -0.06 -28.52
CA SER A 55 -25.14 -0.28 -27.71
C SER A 55 -25.27 0.15 -26.24
N ARG A 56 -26.46 0.51 -25.75
CA ARG A 56 -26.67 1.04 -24.39
C ARG A 56 -26.02 0.18 -23.28
N ASN A 57 -26.20 -1.14 -23.34
CA ASN A 57 -25.64 -2.03 -22.31
C ASN A 57 -24.10 -2.11 -22.37
N ILE A 58 -23.55 -2.05 -23.58
CA ILE A 58 -22.09 -2.05 -23.80
C ILE A 58 -21.49 -0.72 -23.33
N LEU A 59 -22.17 0.38 -23.59
CA LEU A 59 -21.77 1.69 -23.11
C LEU A 59 -21.73 1.75 -21.58
N ILE A 60 -22.77 1.22 -20.91
CA ILE A 60 -22.82 1.12 -19.44
C ILE A 60 -21.66 0.29 -18.93
N ALA A 61 -21.42 -0.91 -19.50
CA ALA A 61 -20.30 -1.76 -19.12
C ALA A 61 -18.94 -1.06 -19.32
N GLY A 62 -18.79 -0.30 -20.43
CA GLY A 62 -17.62 0.50 -20.70
C GLY A 62 -17.37 1.60 -19.66
N VAL A 63 -18.42 2.32 -19.28
CA VAL A 63 -18.32 3.35 -18.23
C VAL A 63 -17.87 2.73 -16.90
N PHE A 64 -18.47 1.60 -16.49
CA PHE A 64 -18.05 0.89 -15.27
C PHE A 64 -16.60 0.43 -15.33
N SER A 65 -16.16 -0.08 -16.49
CA SER A 65 -14.77 -0.53 -16.68
C SER A 65 -13.78 0.64 -16.60
N VAL A 66 -14.12 1.79 -17.19
CA VAL A 66 -13.29 3.00 -17.09
C VAL A 66 -13.21 3.49 -15.65
N LEU A 67 -14.34 3.53 -14.93
CA LEU A 67 -14.36 3.91 -13.52
C LEU A 67 -13.51 2.95 -12.67
N ALA A 68 -13.63 1.64 -12.88
CA ALA A 68 -12.81 0.64 -12.20
C ALA A 68 -11.31 0.85 -12.51
N GLY A 69 -10.94 1.12 -13.76
CA GLY A 69 -9.57 1.43 -14.15
C GLY A 69 -9.03 2.67 -13.45
N ILE A 70 -9.83 3.73 -13.35
CA ILE A 70 -9.45 4.96 -12.63
C ILE A 70 -9.21 4.66 -11.13
N VAL A 71 -10.11 3.91 -10.49
CA VAL A 71 -9.96 3.53 -9.07
C VAL A 71 -8.68 2.73 -8.86
N LEU A 72 -8.37 1.76 -9.74
CA LEU A 72 -7.13 0.99 -9.67
C LEU A 72 -5.88 1.87 -9.85
N LEU A 73 -5.92 2.86 -10.75
CA LEU A 73 -4.81 3.79 -10.92
C LEU A 73 -4.58 4.66 -9.68
N LEU A 74 -5.66 5.16 -9.07
CA LEU A 74 -5.59 5.93 -7.82
C LEU A 74 -5.00 5.08 -6.70
N ASP A 75 -5.42 3.83 -6.59
CA ASP A 75 -4.91 2.90 -5.60
C ASP A 75 -3.41 2.62 -5.81
N CYS A 76 -2.99 2.32 -7.03
CA CYS A 76 -1.57 2.11 -7.35
C CYS A 76 -0.69 3.34 -7.08
N LYS A 77 -1.23 4.54 -7.26
CA LYS A 77 -0.48 5.78 -7.07
C LYS A 77 -0.39 6.20 -5.61
N ASN A 78 -1.49 6.09 -4.89
CA ASN A 78 -1.63 6.70 -3.56
C ASN A 78 -1.38 5.70 -2.43
N HIS A 79 -1.83 4.43 -2.60
CA HIS A 79 -1.82 3.45 -1.52
C HIS A 79 -0.40 3.01 -1.16
N ARG A 80 0.12 3.56 -0.06
CA ARG A 80 1.48 3.30 0.41
C ARG A 80 1.61 3.50 1.91
N LEU A 81 2.59 2.82 2.49
CA LEU A 81 3.06 3.04 3.85
C LEU A 81 4.55 3.40 3.78
N GLU A 82 4.90 4.58 4.24
CA GLU A 82 6.27 5.03 4.42
C GLU A 82 6.65 4.79 5.87
N VAL A 83 7.80 4.16 6.09
CA VAL A 83 8.40 3.93 7.41
C VAL A 83 9.67 4.76 7.46
N ASP A 84 9.79 5.59 8.49
CA ASP A 84 10.94 6.44 8.74
C ASP A 84 11.30 6.36 10.25
N GLY A 85 12.20 5.46 10.57
CA GLY A 85 12.49 5.11 11.97
C GLY A 85 11.24 4.64 12.68
N GLU A 86 10.82 5.33 13.73
CA GLU A 86 9.61 5.02 14.51
C GLU A 86 8.34 5.66 13.97
N GLN A 87 8.45 6.54 12.99
CA GLN A 87 7.31 7.19 12.36
C GLN A 87 6.81 6.41 11.14
N LEU A 88 5.51 6.17 11.09
CA LEU A 88 4.83 5.55 9.98
C LEU A 88 3.83 6.55 9.37
N ARG A 89 3.84 6.65 8.05
CA ARG A 89 2.91 7.48 7.30
C ARG A 89 2.15 6.62 6.30
N TYR A 90 0.89 6.40 6.59
CA TYR A 90 -0.02 5.65 5.71
C TYR A 90 -0.80 6.60 4.81
N THR A 91 -0.77 6.37 3.51
CA THR A 91 -1.61 7.07 2.54
C THR A 91 -2.61 6.07 1.95
N SER A 92 -3.90 6.35 2.12
CA SER A 92 -4.98 5.53 1.58
C SER A 92 -5.11 5.71 0.06
N MET A 93 -5.86 4.83 -0.61
CA MET A 93 -6.08 4.94 -2.06
C MET A 93 -6.71 6.29 -2.47
N PHE A 94 -7.49 6.94 -1.61
CA PHE A 94 -8.07 8.26 -1.87
C PHE A 94 -7.14 9.43 -1.52
N GLY A 95 -5.87 9.16 -1.20
CA GLY A 95 -4.88 10.19 -0.90
C GLY A 95 -4.95 10.75 0.53
N GLN A 96 -5.81 10.22 1.38
CA GLN A 96 -5.83 10.60 2.80
C GLN A 96 -4.59 10.05 3.48
N THR A 97 -3.84 10.93 4.14
CA THR A 97 -2.61 10.56 4.84
C THR A 97 -2.84 10.60 6.34
N THR A 98 -2.44 9.52 7.02
CA THR A 98 -2.43 9.39 8.47
C THR A 98 -1.01 9.09 8.91
N SER A 99 -0.49 9.87 9.84
CA SER A 99 0.83 9.63 10.46
C SER A 99 0.62 9.14 11.89
N PHE A 100 1.37 8.11 12.27
CA PHE A 100 1.33 7.51 13.61
C PHE A 100 2.71 6.94 13.94
N ARG A 101 2.96 6.67 15.22
CA ARG A 101 4.19 6.03 15.69
C ARG A 101 4.00 4.53 15.84
N VAL A 102 5.09 3.78 15.75
CA VAL A 102 5.09 2.34 15.98
C VAL A 102 4.53 1.97 17.34
N GLU A 103 4.75 2.80 18.36
CA GLU A 103 4.24 2.62 19.72
C GLU A 103 2.70 2.71 19.82
N GLU A 104 2.05 3.43 18.90
CA GLU A 104 0.60 3.56 18.84
C GLU A 104 -0.07 2.30 18.27
N ILE A 105 0.72 1.39 17.70
CA ILE A 105 0.21 0.12 17.20
C ILE A 105 -0.01 -0.81 18.40
N GLY A 106 -1.24 -0.99 18.77
CA GLY A 106 -1.67 -1.88 19.87
C GLY A 106 -1.85 -3.32 19.43
N GLY A 107 -1.95 -3.59 18.12
CA GLY A 107 -2.12 -4.94 17.59
C GLY A 107 -2.06 -5.02 16.08
N VAL A 108 -1.79 -6.23 15.62
CA VAL A 108 -1.75 -6.59 14.20
C VAL A 108 -2.78 -7.68 13.95
N GLY A 109 -3.62 -7.50 12.96
CA GLY A 109 -4.63 -8.47 12.55
C GLY A 109 -4.57 -8.76 11.06
N LEU A 110 -5.20 -9.85 10.65
CA LEU A 110 -5.45 -10.15 9.25
C LEU A 110 -6.95 -10.05 8.99
N ASP A 111 -7.33 -9.54 7.83
CA ASP A 111 -8.71 -9.63 7.38
C ASP A 111 -8.96 -10.95 6.62
N PHE A 112 -10.20 -11.13 6.15
CA PHE A 112 -10.58 -12.36 5.46
C PHE A 112 -9.88 -12.53 4.08
N LEU A 113 -9.30 -11.44 3.52
CA LEU A 113 -8.47 -11.44 2.31
C LEU A 113 -6.97 -11.51 2.61
N GLU A 114 -6.60 -11.84 3.86
CA GLU A 114 -5.21 -11.88 4.34
C GLU A 114 -4.47 -10.54 4.29
N ASN A 115 -5.21 -9.41 4.25
CA ASN A 115 -4.60 -8.10 4.34
C ASN A 115 -4.20 -7.79 5.78
N LEU A 116 -3.01 -7.25 5.94
CA LEU A 116 -2.48 -6.84 7.23
C LEU A 116 -3.22 -5.57 7.70
N LYS A 117 -3.76 -5.61 8.90
CA LYS A 117 -4.35 -4.46 9.58
C LYS A 117 -3.48 -4.06 10.75
N LEU A 118 -3.08 -2.80 10.79
CA LEU A 118 -2.46 -2.18 11.95
C LEU A 118 -3.55 -1.47 12.74
N LEU A 119 -3.66 -1.80 14.01
CA LEU A 119 -4.72 -1.31 14.90
C LEU A 119 -4.09 -0.59 16.09
N THR A 120 -4.78 0.43 16.61
CA THR A 120 -4.46 1.00 17.92
C THR A 120 -4.79 0.02 19.05
N ALA A 121 -4.39 0.31 20.29
CA ALA A 121 -4.77 -0.44 21.47
C ALA A 121 -6.30 -0.50 21.67
N ASP A 122 -7.04 0.54 21.22
CA ASP A 122 -8.50 0.61 21.26
C ASP A 122 -9.17 -0.09 20.07
N GLY A 123 -8.39 -0.78 19.21
CA GLY A 123 -8.90 -1.49 18.05
C GLY A 123 -9.26 -0.62 16.83
N LYS A 124 -8.90 0.66 16.82
CA LYS A 124 -9.11 1.56 15.68
C LYS A 124 -8.11 1.24 14.57
N LEU A 125 -8.57 1.20 13.31
CA LEU A 125 -7.73 0.95 12.15
C LEU A 125 -6.79 2.13 11.88
N LEU A 126 -5.48 1.88 11.87
CA LEU A 126 -4.43 2.83 11.48
C LEU A 126 -4.05 2.68 10.01
N ALA A 127 -3.81 1.45 9.57
CA ALA A 127 -3.42 1.14 8.21
C ALA A 127 -3.93 -0.25 7.79
N ARG A 128 -4.17 -0.41 6.49
CA ARG A 128 -4.51 -1.69 5.87
C ARG A 128 -3.58 -1.92 4.69
N LEU A 129 -2.88 -3.03 4.66
CA LEU A 129 -1.84 -3.34 3.71
C LEU A 129 -2.08 -4.70 3.09
N GLU A 130 -1.92 -4.80 1.77
CA GLU A 130 -2.11 -6.05 1.05
C GLU A 130 -0.81 -6.86 1.02
N ARG A 131 -0.91 -8.18 1.15
CA ARG A 131 0.23 -9.11 1.11
C ARG A 131 1.07 -9.00 -0.17
N GLY A 132 0.46 -8.57 -1.28
CA GLY A 132 1.14 -8.38 -2.57
C GLY A 132 1.90 -7.05 -2.72
N MET A 133 1.97 -6.22 -1.69
CA MET A 133 2.73 -4.97 -1.73
C MET A 133 4.24 -5.23 -1.72
N THR A 134 4.99 -4.32 -2.34
CA THR A 134 6.46 -4.37 -2.29
C THR A 134 6.95 -4.14 -0.86
N GLN A 135 8.04 -4.80 -0.47
CA GLN A 135 8.62 -4.71 0.88
C GLN A 135 7.67 -5.10 2.03
N TYR A 136 6.66 -5.91 1.73
CA TYR A 136 5.74 -6.42 2.75
C TYR A 136 6.47 -7.26 3.82
N GLU A 137 7.39 -8.14 3.41
CA GLU A 137 8.20 -8.94 4.33
C GLU A 137 9.14 -8.08 5.19
N THR A 138 9.70 -7.00 4.61
CA THR A 138 10.50 -6.02 5.36
C THR A 138 9.67 -5.36 6.45
N LEU A 139 8.41 -5.02 6.14
CA LEU A 139 7.49 -4.47 7.13
C LEU A 139 7.17 -5.47 8.24
N LEU A 140 6.93 -6.73 7.91
CA LEU A 140 6.69 -7.76 8.94
C LEU A 140 7.88 -7.88 9.89
N HIS A 141 9.09 -7.91 9.34
CA HIS A 141 10.31 -7.97 10.14
C HIS A 141 10.51 -6.74 11.02
N TYR A 142 10.21 -5.55 10.48
CA TYR A 142 10.20 -4.30 11.24
C TYR A 142 9.22 -4.36 12.42
N LEU A 143 7.98 -4.82 12.19
CA LEU A 143 6.97 -4.94 13.25
C LEU A 143 7.33 -6.00 14.30
N GLU A 144 7.99 -7.09 13.91
CA GLU A 144 8.52 -8.10 14.82
C GLU A 144 9.61 -7.53 15.71
N ASN A 145 10.57 -6.81 15.14
CA ASN A 145 11.66 -6.16 15.86
C ASN A 145 11.16 -5.16 16.91
N HIS A 146 10.06 -4.48 16.63
CA HIS A 146 9.43 -3.55 17.56
C HIS A 146 8.41 -4.20 18.50
N HIS A 147 8.37 -5.56 18.56
CA HIS A 147 7.48 -6.34 19.42
C HIS A 147 5.98 -6.01 19.25
N VAL A 148 5.58 -5.56 18.08
CA VAL A 148 4.19 -5.26 17.75
C VAL A 148 3.41 -6.53 17.39
N VAL A 149 4.09 -7.50 16.75
CA VAL A 149 3.53 -8.81 16.39
C VAL A 149 3.51 -9.69 17.65
N GLY A 150 2.31 -10.01 18.13
CA GLY A 150 2.13 -10.86 19.33
C GLY A 150 1.39 -10.16 20.49
N LYS A 151 1.13 -8.87 20.40
CA LYS A 151 0.20 -8.20 21.30
C LYS A 151 -1.24 -8.59 20.89
N ARG A 152 -1.79 -9.63 21.52
CA ARG A 152 -3.21 -10.04 21.44
C ARG A 152 -3.98 -9.50 22.62
#